data_f7512f2a64d36367524c9dbe62e65751
#
_entry.id   f7512f2a64d36367524c9dbe62e65751
#
_cell.length_a   1.000
_cell.length_b   1.000
_cell.length_c   1.000
_cell.angle_alpha   90.00
_cell.angle_beta   90.00
_cell.angle_gamma   90.00
#
_symmetry.space_group_name_H-M   'P 1'
#
loop_
_entity.id
_entity.type
_entity.pdbx_description
1 polymer ?
#
loop_
_entity_poly.entity_id
_entity_poly.type
_entity_poly.pdbx_seq_one_letter_code
_entity_poly.pdbx_strand_id
1 'polypeptide(L)'
;MNRKTKSVVAASYPHLWRWVVEFGTVEIGYCDQTCSFIRVLDEGGIVWKGRGSYPTLDAALADADAGVARWMRDELGITDAA
;
A
#
# COMPACT_ATOMS: atom_id res chain seq x y z
N MET A 1 -7.80 -0.67 -15.92
CA MET A 1 -6.95 -1.83 -15.58
C MET A 1 -7.58 -3.11 -16.11
N ASN A 2 -6.83 -3.93 -16.81
CA ASN A 2 -7.40 -5.16 -17.36
C ASN A 2 -7.43 -6.27 -16.29
N ARG A 3 -8.17 -7.33 -16.57
CA ARG A 3 -8.40 -8.42 -15.63
C ARG A 3 -7.10 -9.08 -15.17
N LYS A 4 -6.17 -9.30 -16.11
CA LYS A 4 -4.90 -9.97 -15.80
C LYS A 4 -4.05 -9.16 -14.84
N THR A 5 -3.94 -7.85 -15.06
CA THR A 5 -3.20 -6.97 -14.19
C THR A 5 -3.80 -6.95 -12.78
N LYS A 6 -5.13 -6.89 -12.71
CA LYS A 6 -5.85 -6.92 -11.45
C LYS A 6 -5.55 -8.18 -10.66
N SER A 7 -5.58 -9.35 -11.32
CA SER A 7 -5.30 -10.63 -10.66
C SER A 7 -3.88 -10.71 -10.13
N VAL A 8 -2.90 -10.21 -10.90
CA VAL A 8 -1.50 -10.23 -10.48
C VAL A 8 -1.28 -9.36 -9.25
N VAL A 9 -1.82 -8.14 -9.24
CA VAL A 9 -1.67 -7.23 -8.11
C VAL A 9 -2.36 -7.82 -6.88
N ALA A 10 -3.58 -8.31 -7.03
CA ALA A 10 -4.34 -8.88 -5.91
C ALA A 10 -3.63 -10.10 -5.30
N ALA A 11 -3.00 -10.93 -6.13
CA ALA A 11 -2.29 -12.11 -5.66
C ALA A 11 -0.98 -11.77 -4.96
N SER A 12 -0.24 -10.79 -5.49
CA SER A 12 1.09 -10.43 -4.96
C SER A 12 1.05 -9.48 -3.79
N TYR A 13 0.07 -8.57 -3.79
CA TYR A 13 -0.05 -7.52 -2.77
C TYR A 13 -1.49 -7.40 -2.30
N PRO A 14 -2.03 -8.44 -1.64
CA PRO A 14 -3.46 -8.50 -1.34
C PRO A 14 -3.95 -7.41 -0.40
N HIS A 15 -3.15 -6.99 0.56
CA HIS A 15 -3.56 -5.93 1.49
C HIS A 15 -3.58 -4.58 0.80
N LEU A 16 -2.57 -4.31 -0.02
CA LEU A 16 -2.49 -3.07 -0.78
C LEU A 16 -3.63 -2.99 -1.80
N TRP A 17 -3.92 -4.11 -2.46
CA TRP A 17 -5.04 -4.19 -3.39
C TRP A 17 -6.36 -3.89 -2.69
N ARG A 18 -6.59 -4.52 -1.54
CA ARG A 18 -7.79 -4.28 -0.75
C ARG A 18 -7.90 -2.81 -0.35
N TRP A 19 -6.77 -2.19 -0.01
CA TRP A 19 -6.75 -0.79 0.36
C TRP A 19 -7.28 0.10 -0.75
N VAL A 20 -6.75 -0.05 -1.96
CA VAL A 20 -7.14 0.81 -3.08
C VAL A 20 -8.55 0.57 -3.55
N VAL A 21 -9.09 -0.61 -3.30
CA VAL A 21 -10.47 -0.93 -3.67
C VAL A 21 -11.48 -0.42 -2.64
N GLU A 22 -11.16 -0.50 -1.35
CA GLU A 22 -12.13 -0.28 -0.29
C GLU A 22 -11.86 0.93 0.62
N PHE A 23 -10.62 1.35 0.78
CA PHE A 23 -10.29 2.30 1.84
C PHE A 23 -9.70 3.62 1.37
N GLY A 24 -8.86 3.63 0.37
CA GLY A 24 -8.18 4.85 -0.01
C GLY A 24 -7.33 4.73 -1.25
N THR A 25 -6.17 5.39 -1.24
CA THR A 25 -5.30 5.47 -2.41
C THR A 25 -3.87 5.14 -2.04
N VAL A 26 -3.06 4.92 -3.07
CA VAL A 26 -1.62 4.73 -2.95
C VAL A 26 -0.96 5.69 -3.94
N GLU A 27 0.02 6.45 -3.47
CA GLU A 27 0.82 7.33 -4.32
C GLU A 27 2.21 6.75 -4.46
N ILE A 28 2.70 6.68 -5.68
CA ILE A 28 4.02 6.14 -6.00
C ILE A 28 4.83 7.21 -6.71
N GLY A 29 6.07 7.39 -6.26
CA GLY A 29 6.97 8.39 -6.79
C GLY A 29 7.52 9.24 -5.66
N TYR A 30 8.77 9.67 -5.79
CA TYR A 30 9.41 10.42 -4.71
C TYR A 30 8.71 11.76 -4.46
N CYS A 31 8.51 12.05 -3.20
CA CYS A 31 7.92 13.32 -2.77
C CYS A 31 8.84 13.98 -1.75
N ASP A 32 9.29 15.20 -2.06
CA ASP A 32 10.18 15.97 -1.18
C ASP A 32 9.56 16.25 0.16
N GLN A 33 8.27 16.54 0.17
CA GLN A 33 7.58 16.97 1.39
C GLN A 33 7.49 15.85 2.42
N THR A 34 7.38 14.62 1.95
CA THR A 34 7.28 13.45 2.83
C THR A 34 8.57 12.64 2.88
N CYS A 35 9.52 12.95 2.00
CA CYS A 35 10.76 12.21 1.86
C CYS A 35 10.52 10.71 1.66
N SER A 36 9.49 10.39 0.88
CA SER A 36 9.09 9.00 0.66
C SER A 36 8.82 8.72 -0.82
N PHE A 37 9.13 7.50 -1.24
CA PHE A 37 8.87 7.02 -2.59
C PHE A 37 7.45 6.51 -2.76
N ILE A 38 6.82 6.05 -1.70
CA ILE A 38 5.48 5.46 -1.75
C ILE A 38 4.73 5.84 -0.47
N ARG A 39 3.44 6.17 -0.62
CA ARG A 39 2.57 6.58 0.48
C ARG A 39 1.21 5.95 0.34
N VAL A 40 0.59 5.62 1.46
CA VAL A 40 -0.76 5.07 1.50
C VAL A 40 -1.63 6.07 2.25
N LEU A 41 -2.76 6.43 1.66
CA LEU A 41 -3.61 7.50 2.17
C LEU A 41 -5.07 7.07 2.26
N ASP A 42 -5.77 7.64 3.24
CA ASP A 42 -7.24 7.59 3.31
C ASP A 42 -7.77 9.02 3.23
N GLU A 43 -9.05 9.21 3.56
CA GLU A 43 -9.67 10.54 3.49
C GLU A 43 -8.99 11.55 4.42
N GLY A 44 -8.43 11.09 5.50
CA GLY A 44 -7.79 11.96 6.49
C GLY A 44 -6.34 12.27 6.18
N GLY A 45 -5.76 11.65 5.17
CA GLY A 45 -4.38 11.88 4.78
C GLY A 45 -3.53 10.61 4.80
N ILE A 46 -2.23 10.78 5.03
CA ILE A 46 -1.29 9.66 4.98
C ILE A 46 -1.46 8.80 6.23
N VAL A 47 -1.69 7.50 6.02
CA VAL A 47 -1.75 6.52 7.11
C VAL A 47 -0.43 5.75 7.23
N TRP A 48 0.33 5.68 6.15
CA TRP A 48 1.63 5.01 6.13
C TRP A 48 2.49 5.60 5.02
N LYS A 49 3.75 5.80 5.28
CA LYS A 49 4.70 6.20 4.23
C LYS A 49 5.92 5.31 4.27
N GLY A 50 6.47 5.02 3.10
CA GLY A 50 7.63 4.18 2.96
C GLY A 50 8.93 4.96 3.02
N ARG A 51 10.00 4.29 2.57
CA ARG A 51 11.33 4.88 2.52
C ARG A 51 11.47 5.82 1.33
N GLY A 52 12.55 6.58 1.33
CA GLY A 52 12.84 7.53 0.23
C GLY A 52 13.21 6.84 -1.07
N SER A 53 13.74 5.62 -1.01
CA SER A 53 14.09 4.88 -2.21
C SER A 53 14.02 3.38 -1.96
N TYR A 54 13.89 2.63 -3.05
CA TYR A 54 13.86 1.16 -3.02
C TYR A 54 14.65 0.64 -4.21
N PRO A 55 15.23 -0.55 -4.12
CA PRO A 55 15.97 -1.13 -5.26
C PRO A 55 15.09 -1.46 -6.45
N THR A 56 13.81 -1.78 -6.21
CA THR A 56 12.84 -2.11 -7.27
C THR A 56 11.47 -1.59 -6.88
N LEU A 57 10.57 -1.47 -7.85
CA LEU A 57 9.17 -1.13 -7.57
C LEU A 57 8.51 -2.23 -6.75
N ASP A 58 8.84 -3.51 -7.03
CA ASP A 58 8.30 -4.63 -6.26
C ASP A 58 8.64 -4.50 -4.77
N ALA A 59 9.87 -4.07 -4.46
CA ALA A 59 10.27 -3.87 -3.06
C ALA A 59 9.43 -2.79 -2.39
N ALA A 60 9.12 -1.70 -3.10
CA ALA A 60 8.28 -0.63 -2.58
C ALA A 60 6.85 -1.12 -2.34
N LEU A 61 6.30 -1.87 -3.28
CA LEU A 61 4.94 -2.41 -3.16
C LEU A 61 4.84 -3.43 -2.03
N ALA A 62 5.84 -4.27 -1.87
CA ALA A 62 5.87 -5.26 -0.79
C ALA A 62 5.91 -4.57 0.58
N ASP A 63 6.71 -3.51 0.70
CA ASP A 63 6.81 -2.75 1.95
C ASP A 63 5.47 -2.07 2.27
N ALA A 64 4.83 -1.47 1.27
CA ALA A 64 3.53 -0.83 1.43
C ALA A 64 2.45 -1.86 1.82
N ASP A 65 2.47 -3.03 1.20
CA ASP A 65 1.52 -4.09 1.52
C ASP A 65 1.64 -4.50 2.99
N ALA A 66 2.85 -4.71 3.47
CA ALA A 66 3.10 -5.05 4.86
C ALA A 66 2.69 -3.92 5.81
N GLY A 67 2.99 -2.67 5.42
CA GLY A 67 2.63 -1.50 6.23
C GLY A 67 1.13 -1.33 6.36
N VAL A 68 0.41 -1.51 5.25
CA VAL A 68 -1.06 -1.45 5.24
C VAL A 68 -1.67 -2.57 6.07
N ALA A 69 -1.14 -3.79 5.94
CA ALA A 69 -1.63 -4.93 6.72
C ALA A 69 -1.52 -4.64 8.22
N ARG A 70 -0.40 -4.09 8.64
CA ARG A 70 -0.17 -3.74 10.04
C ARG A 70 -1.14 -2.65 10.50
N TRP A 71 -1.30 -1.61 9.69
CA TRP A 71 -2.19 -0.50 10.01
C TRP A 71 -3.64 -0.98 10.14
N MET A 72 -4.10 -1.81 9.20
CA MET A 72 -5.46 -2.35 9.24
C MET A 72 -5.69 -3.20 10.47
N ARG A 73 -4.71 -4.00 10.86
CA ARG A 73 -4.80 -4.82 12.07
C ARG A 73 -4.87 -3.95 13.32
N ASP A 74 -3.97 -2.97 13.42
CA ASP A 74 -3.83 -2.16 14.64
C ASP A 74 -4.95 -1.13 14.80
N GLU A 75 -5.38 -0.52 13.69
CA GLU A 75 -6.34 0.59 13.75
C GLU A 75 -7.77 0.17 13.46
N LEU A 76 -7.97 -0.84 12.62
CA LEU A 76 -9.30 -1.27 12.20
C LEU A 76 -9.68 -2.63 12.74
N GLY A 77 -8.75 -3.34 13.38
CA GLY A 77 -9.02 -4.68 13.90
C GLY A 77 -9.19 -5.73 12.81
N ILE A 78 -8.75 -5.45 11.60
CA ILE A 78 -8.86 -6.38 10.49
C ILE A 78 -7.61 -7.25 10.44
N THR A 79 -7.80 -8.57 10.56
CA THR A 79 -6.71 -9.51 10.45
C THR A 79 -6.93 -10.40 9.25
N ASP A 80 -5.83 -10.96 8.72
CA ASP A 80 -5.94 -11.94 7.66
C ASP A 80 -6.64 -13.17 8.19
N ALA A 81 -7.61 -13.63 7.44
CA ALA A 81 -8.21 -14.93 7.71
C ALA A 81 -7.25 -15.97 7.17
N ALA A 82 -6.31 -16.33 7.99
CA ALA A 82 -5.28 -17.27 7.58
C ALA A 82 -5.87 -18.62 7.22
#